data_165f0bd00a615edda4c1ca3d469b36df
#
_entry.id   165f0bd00a615edda4c1ca3d469b36df
#
_cell.length_a   1.000
_cell.length_b   1.000
_cell.length_c   1.000
_cell.angle_alpha   90.00
_cell.angle_beta   90.00
_cell.angle_gamma   90.00
#
_symmetry.space_group_name_H-M   'P 1'
#
loop_
_entity.id
_entity.type
_entity.pdbx_description
1 polymer ?
#
loop_
_entity_poly.entity_id
_entity_poly.type
_entity_poly.pdbx_seq_one_letter_code
_entity_poly.pdbx_strand_id
1 'polypeptide(L)'
;MAIYHLSVKAISRSAGRSATAAAAYRAGVEITDARTGEVHDYTRKRGIVSADLVLPAGAPEWAADRSALWNAAEHAERRKDACVAREYEVALPAELPADARRQLALDFAQEMADREGCAVDVAIHEPSKGGDNRNHHAHIMRTTRKVEAEGLGAKLDTEKAGRNRTADLEAVRARWAELTNERLRQHGIETTVDHRSLKAQGIDREPTQHLGPTATAIERRTGQSSRKRLDFDQDVAERLTQAKKAGELERLGQVLERSILDLSGDIEAAKNQRIQEQAAELHKRALELSEAQAGERYAQALKNVTTETLATVPGLLPAQAIKRALHQVGKEVQIAADQVRPVYVDTVRRQVLAQPGMQQRLAHAAELEARGQATLA
;
A
#
# COMPACT_ATOMS: atom_id res chain seq x y z
N MET A 1 -2.29 20.50 15.32
CA MET A 1 -1.49 19.24 15.43
C MET A 1 -0.76 19.07 14.13
N ALA A 2 0.57 19.15 14.15
CA ALA A 2 1.41 18.98 12.97
C ALA A 2 1.22 17.56 12.40
N ILE A 3 1.14 17.46 11.08
CA ILE A 3 0.92 16.18 10.37
C ILE A 3 2.20 15.83 9.62
N TYR A 4 2.72 14.62 9.86
CA TYR A 4 3.80 14.09 9.05
C TYR A 4 3.28 13.54 7.72
N HIS A 5 3.86 14.01 6.62
CA HIS A 5 3.70 13.40 5.31
C HIS A 5 4.98 13.58 4.50
N LEU A 6 5.48 12.49 3.93
CA LEU A 6 6.51 12.50 2.89
C LEU A 6 6.23 11.38 1.92
N SER A 7 5.93 11.72 0.68
CA SER A 7 5.80 10.75 -0.41
C SER A 7 6.87 10.98 -1.47
N VAL A 8 7.38 9.90 -2.05
CA VAL A 8 8.40 9.97 -3.10
C VAL A 8 7.83 9.42 -4.40
N LYS A 9 7.94 10.20 -5.47
CA LYS A 9 7.41 9.86 -6.79
C LYS A 9 8.51 9.93 -7.84
N ALA A 10 8.54 8.95 -8.73
CA ALA A 10 9.36 9.03 -9.93
C ALA A 10 8.62 9.81 -11.02
N ILE A 11 9.29 10.77 -11.63
CA ILE A 11 8.85 11.39 -12.87
C ILE A 11 9.54 10.63 -13.99
N SER A 12 8.80 9.75 -14.67
CA SER A 12 9.34 8.86 -15.68
C SER A 12 8.56 8.98 -17.00
N ARG A 13 9.27 8.84 -18.09
CA ARG A 13 8.69 8.86 -19.45
C ARG A 13 7.73 7.68 -19.68
N SER A 14 8.01 6.52 -19.09
CA SER A 14 7.09 5.36 -19.17
C SER A 14 5.71 5.63 -18.58
N ALA A 15 5.61 6.59 -17.64
CA ALA A 15 4.35 7.04 -17.08
C ALA A 15 3.75 8.24 -17.83
N GLY A 16 4.24 8.56 -19.02
CA GLY A 16 3.80 9.74 -19.81
C GLY A 16 4.13 11.07 -19.15
N ARG A 17 5.18 11.13 -18.31
CA ARG A 17 5.56 12.35 -17.57
C ARG A 17 6.88 12.89 -18.10
N SER A 18 7.01 14.22 -18.15
CA SER A 18 8.28 14.90 -18.41
C SER A 18 8.70 15.77 -17.21
N ALA A 19 10.01 15.99 -17.09
CA ALA A 19 10.56 16.87 -16.06
C ALA A 19 10.18 18.34 -16.32
N THR A 20 10.19 18.76 -17.57
CA THR A 20 9.79 20.11 -18.02
C THR A 20 8.33 20.41 -17.68
N ALA A 21 7.38 19.53 -18.02
CA ALA A 21 5.98 19.68 -17.67
C ALA A 21 5.77 19.68 -16.15
N ALA A 22 6.49 18.80 -15.44
CA ALA A 22 6.39 18.70 -14.00
C ALA A 22 6.89 19.96 -13.29
N ALA A 23 8.01 20.51 -13.70
CA ALA A 23 8.58 21.75 -13.16
C ALA A 23 7.69 22.96 -13.48
N ALA A 24 7.27 23.11 -14.75
CA ALA A 24 6.37 24.16 -15.18
C ALA A 24 5.08 24.18 -14.35
N TYR A 25 4.46 23.02 -14.17
CA TYR A 25 3.22 22.88 -13.38
C TYR A 25 3.41 23.28 -11.91
N ARG A 26 4.53 22.88 -11.28
CA ARG A 26 4.76 23.14 -9.85
C ARG A 26 5.15 24.57 -9.58
N ALA A 27 6.03 25.12 -10.43
CA ALA A 27 6.49 26.50 -10.29
C ALA A 27 5.49 27.54 -10.85
N GLY A 28 4.49 27.11 -11.65
CA GLY A 28 3.54 28.03 -12.29
C GLY A 28 4.19 28.91 -13.35
N VAL A 29 5.07 28.34 -14.13
CA VAL A 29 5.82 29.04 -15.19
C VAL A 29 5.57 28.38 -16.54
N GLU A 30 6.05 29.01 -17.61
CA GLU A 30 6.12 28.44 -18.93
C GLU A 30 7.49 27.80 -19.15
N ILE A 31 7.51 26.56 -19.63
CA ILE A 31 8.73 25.86 -20.06
C ILE A 31 8.44 25.15 -21.38
N THR A 32 9.27 25.41 -22.39
CA THR A 32 9.26 24.68 -23.66
C THR A 32 10.15 23.42 -23.50
N ASP A 33 9.59 22.24 -23.73
CA ASP A 33 10.36 20.98 -23.81
C ASP A 33 11.15 20.95 -25.13
N ALA A 34 12.46 21.15 -25.04
CA ALA A 34 13.34 21.20 -26.22
C ALA A 34 13.40 19.87 -27.00
N ARG A 35 13.07 18.74 -26.36
CA ARG A 35 13.06 17.42 -27.00
C ARG A 35 11.80 17.18 -27.85
N THR A 36 10.65 17.71 -27.42
CA THR A 36 9.36 17.47 -28.09
C THR A 36 8.82 18.71 -28.83
N GLY A 37 9.31 19.89 -28.47
CA GLY A 37 8.78 21.18 -28.92
C GLY A 37 7.48 21.59 -28.20
N GLU A 38 7.01 20.81 -27.23
CA GLU A 38 5.79 21.08 -26.49
C GLU A 38 5.99 22.22 -25.49
N VAL A 39 5.06 23.18 -25.49
CA VAL A 39 5.06 24.32 -24.55
C VAL A 39 4.15 23.99 -23.36
N HIS A 40 4.71 23.95 -22.18
CA HIS A 40 4.01 23.73 -20.92
C HIS A 40 3.79 25.08 -20.22
N ASP A 41 2.67 25.74 -20.50
CA ASP A 41 2.29 27.01 -19.89
C ASP A 41 1.36 26.82 -18.68
N TYR A 42 1.88 27.12 -17.50
CA TYR A 42 1.13 27.12 -16.24
C TYR A 42 1.17 28.49 -15.54
N THR A 43 1.46 29.56 -16.24
CA THR A 43 1.54 30.93 -15.70
C THR A 43 0.25 31.43 -15.07
N ARG A 44 -0.90 30.85 -15.49
CA ARG A 44 -2.23 31.13 -14.91
C ARG A 44 -2.56 30.31 -13.65
N LYS A 45 -1.68 29.39 -13.26
CA LYS A 45 -1.91 28.56 -12.07
C LYS A 45 -1.84 29.43 -10.82
N ARG A 46 -2.80 29.23 -9.93
CA ARG A 46 -2.89 29.92 -8.63
C ARG A 46 -2.54 28.99 -7.48
N GLY A 47 -2.28 29.57 -6.31
CA GLY A 47 -1.98 28.82 -5.09
C GLY A 47 -0.52 28.41 -4.96
N ILE A 48 0.37 29.02 -5.72
CA ILE A 48 1.82 28.87 -5.57
C ILE A 48 2.32 30.02 -4.69
N VAL A 49 2.93 29.66 -3.55
CA VAL A 49 3.49 30.63 -2.59
C VAL A 49 4.89 31.06 -3.00
N SER A 50 5.73 30.10 -3.35
CA SER A 50 7.09 30.32 -3.84
C SER A 50 7.54 29.18 -4.74
N ALA A 51 8.52 29.46 -5.60
CA ALA A 51 9.19 28.48 -6.44
C ALA A 51 10.68 28.84 -6.54
N ASP A 52 11.51 28.08 -5.85
CA ASP A 52 12.92 28.37 -5.64
C ASP A 52 13.78 27.24 -6.22
N LEU A 53 14.90 27.60 -6.87
CA LEU A 53 15.93 26.65 -7.24
C LEU A 53 17.04 26.62 -6.17
N VAL A 54 17.36 25.45 -5.69
CA VAL A 54 18.43 25.18 -4.73
C VAL A 54 19.50 24.37 -5.44
N LEU A 55 20.71 24.88 -5.42
CA LEU A 55 21.84 24.33 -6.13
C LEU A 55 22.95 23.93 -5.16
N PRO A 56 23.76 22.93 -5.49
CA PRO A 56 24.92 22.59 -4.69
C PRO A 56 25.98 23.73 -4.76
N ALA A 57 26.83 23.81 -3.76
CA ALA A 57 27.89 24.81 -3.74
C ALA A 57 28.77 24.74 -5.01
N GLY A 58 29.04 25.88 -5.61
CA GLY A 58 29.83 25.97 -6.84
C GLY A 58 29.12 25.52 -8.11
N ALA A 59 27.80 25.42 -8.09
CA ALA A 59 27.02 25.09 -9.28
C ALA A 59 27.21 26.13 -10.41
N PRO A 60 27.24 25.71 -11.68
CA PRO A 60 27.40 26.60 -12.81
C PRO A 60 26.13 27.46 -13.04
N GLU A 61 26.31 28.64 -13.63
CA GLU A 61 25.24 29.62 -13.86
C GLU A 61 24.04 29.06 -14.65
N TRP A 62 24.30 28.19 -15.63
CA TRP A 62 23.22 27.59 -16.44
C TRP A 62 22.19 26.84 -15.60
N ALA A 63 22.60 26.23 -14.46
CA ALA A 63 21.72 25.46 -13.59
C ALA A 63 20.74 26.36 -12.80
N ALA A 64 20.99 27.67 -12.74
CA ALA A 64 20.11 28.63 -12.09
C ALA A 64 18.87 28.98 -12.96
N ASP A 65 18.91 28.67 -14.25
CA ASP A 65 17.75 28.79 -15.12
C ASP A 65 16.90 27.50 -15.07
N ARG A 66 15.65 27.64 -14.63
CA ARG A 66 14.73 26.47 -14.44
C ARG A 66 14.45 25.77 -15.77
N SER A 67 14.28 26.52 -16.86
CA SER A 67 14.03 25.95 -18.18
C SER A 67 15.25 25.16 -18.69
N ALA A 68 16.44 25.76 -18.59
CA ALA A 68 17.69 25.10 -18.96
C ALA A 68 17.94 23.84 -18.13
N LEU A 69 17.76 23.92 -16.81
CA LEU A 69 17.94 22.80 -15.87
C LEU A 69 17.06 21.59 -16.23
N TRP A 70 15.76 21.81 -16.41
CA TRP A 70 14.84 20.70 -16.66
C TRP A 70 14.89 20.17 -18.08
N ASN A 71 15.26 20.99 -19.05
CA ASN A 71 15.61 20.53 -20.39
C ASN A 71 16.92 19.70 -20.39
N ALA A 72 17.92 20.11 -19.60
CA ALA A 72 19.13 19.30 -19.41
C ALA A 72 18.80 17.92 -18.76
N ALA A 73 17.85 17.89 -17.82
CA ALA A 73 17.40 16.62 -17.21
C ALA A 73 16.72 15.69 -18.24
N GLU A 74 15.90 16.24 -19.13
CA GLU A 74 15.33 15.49 -20.24
C GLU A 74 16.40 15.02 -21.22
N HIS A 75 17.36 15.85 -21.56
CA HIS A 75 18.41 15.51 -22.53
C HIS A 75 19.39 14.48 -22.02
N ALA A 76 19.72 14.51 -20.72
CA ALA A 76 20.69 13.58 -20.10
C ALA A 76 20.23 12.13 -20.08
N GLU A 77 18.95 11.87 -20.20
CA GLU A 77 18.38 10.52 -20.16
C GLU A 77 18.02 10.03 -21.58
N ARG A 78 18.67 8.94 -22.03
CA ARG A 78 18.50 8.40 -23.39
C ARG A 78 17.32 7.43 -23.52
N ARG A 79 16.97 6.71 -22.44
CA ARG A 79 15.97 5.65 -22.48
C ARG A 79 14.55 6.23 -22.52
N LYS A 80 13.67 5.59 -23.29
CA LYS A 80 12.25 5.95 -23.36
C LYS A 80 11.46 5.70 -22.08
N ASP A 81 12.00 4.90 -21.17
CA ASP A 81 11.41 4.58 -19.86
C ASP A 81 12.17 5.25 -18.69
N ALA A 82 13.06 6.20 -18.98
CA ALA A 82 13.92 6.82 -17.98
C ALA A 82 13.13 7.57 -16.90
N CYS A 83 13.62 7.49 -15.67
CA CYS A 83 13.28 8.42 -14.60
C CYS A 83 14.11 9.69 -14.79
N VAL A 84 13.45 10.81 -15.12
CA VAL A 84 14.08 12.09 -15.46
C VAL A 84 14.17 13.03 -14.26
N ALA A 85 13.31 12.86 -13.28
CA ALA A 85 13.35 13.58 -12.01
C ALA A 85 12.75 12.73 -10.88
N ARG A 86 13.09 13.09 -9.64
CA ARG A 86 12.45 12.53 -8.45
C ARG A 86 11.81 13.64 -7.63
N GLU A 87 10.58 13.40 -7.26
CA GLU A 87 9.79 14.34 -6.48
C GLU A 87 9.60 13.81 -5.05
N TYR A 88 9.77 14.69 -4.10
CA TYR A 88 9.36 14.52 -2.71
C TYR A 88 8.23 15.52 -2.44
N GLU A 89 7.06 15.00 -2.11
CA GLU A 89 5.94 15.82 -1.68
C GLU A 89 5.85 15.73 -0.16
N VAL A 90 5.97 16.87 0.51
CA VAL A 90 6.06 16.95 1.98
C VAL A 90 4.98 17.88 2.53
N ALA A 91 4.40 17.51 3.67
CA ALA A 91 3.53 18.41 4.42
C ALA A 91 4.36 19.42 5.20
N LEU A 92 3.90 20.67 5.18
CA LEU A 92 4.47 21.76 5.96
C LEU A 92 3.55 22.06 7.15
N PRO A 93 4.07 22.11 8.40
CA PRO A 93 3.24 22.37 9.57
C PRO A 93 2.48 23.71 9.46
N ALA A 94 1.17 23.66 9.61
CA ALA A 94 0.33 24.86 9.54
C ALA A 94 0.59 25.79 10.75
N GLU A 95 1.14 25.25 11.82
CA GLU A 95 1.51 25.97 13.04
C GLU A 95 2.70 26.91 12.82
N LEU A 96 3.55 26.62 11.84
CA LEU A 96 4.68 27.51 11.50
C LEU A 96 4.20 28.71 10.67
N PRO A 97 4.81 29.90 10.83
CA PRO A 97 4.59 31.01 9.92
C PRO A 97 5.11 30.70 8.51
N ALA A 98 4.66 31.45 7.51
CA ALA A 98 4.92 31.14 6.11
C ALA A 98 6.41 31.16 5.73
N ASP A 99 7.17 32.09 6.28
CA ASP A 99 8.62 32.20 6.12
C ASP A 99 9.36 30.99 6.72
N ALA A 100 8.95 30.56 7.92
CA ALA A 100 9.54 29.38 8.57
C ALA A 100 9.22 28.08 7.79
N ARG A 101 8.02 27.97 7.22
CA ARG A 101 7.68 26.85 6.33
C ARG A 101 8.54 26.83 5.07
N ARG A 102 8.74 28.01 4.47
CA ARG A 102 9.61 28.15 3.29
C ARG A 102 11.05 27.78 3.62
N GLN A 103 11.59 28.32 4.72
CA GLN A 103 12.96 28.02 5.14
C GLN A 103 13.15 26.52 5.45
N LEU A 104 12.19 25.87 6.12
CA LEU A 104 12.22 24.42 6.37
C LEU A 104 12.36 23.61 5.08
N ALA A 105 11.59 23.96 4.04
CA ALA A 105 11.65 23.28 2.75
C ALA A 105 12.98 23.54 2.02
N LEU A 106 13.51 24.76 2.11
CA LEU A 106 14.79 25.15 1.51
C LEU A 106 15.98 24.49 2.20
N ASP A 107 15.98 24.42 3.54
CA ASP A 107 17.05 23.74 4.30
C ASP A 107 17.12 22.26 3.94
N PHE A 108 15.98 21.59 3.86
CA PHE A 108 15.93 20.19 3.44
C PHE A 108 16.40 19.99 1.99
N ALA A 109 16.04 20.91 1.10
CA ALA A 109 16.49 20.88 -0.28
C ALA A 109 18.01 21.17 -0.40
N GLN A 110 18.54 22.08 0.41
CA GLN A 110 19.97 22.41 0.42
C GLN A 110 20.81 21.22 0.92
N GLU A 111 20.39 20.58 2.02
CA GLU A 111 21.05 19.35 2.49
C GLU A 111 21.10 18.26 1.42
N MET A 112 20.01 18.13 0.65
CA MET A 112 19.91 17.16 -0.44
C MET A 112 20.83 17.55 -1.61
N ALA A 113 20.84 18.82 -1.98
CA ALA A 113 21.66 19.35 -3.07
C ALA A 113 23.16 19.17 -2.76
N ASP A 114 23.57 19.54 -1.58
CA ASP A 114 24.99 19.49 -1.17
C ASP A 114 25.48 18.04 -0.99
N ARG A 115 24.65 17.18 -0.40
CA ARG A 115 25.00 15.78 -0.19
C ARG A 115 25.15 15.00 -1.50
N GLU A 116 24.28 15.26 -2.46
CA GLU A 116 24.20 14.49 -3.71
C GLU A 116 24.84 15.19 -4.91
N GLY A 117 25.12 16.49 -4.80
CA GLY A 117 25.61 17.30 -5.92
C GLY A 117 24.55 17.52 -6.98
N CYS A 118 23.28 17.55 -6.61
CA CYS A 118 22.15 17.66 -7.52
C CYS A 118 21.48 19.04 -7.42
N ALA A 119 20.70 19.41 -8.44
CA ALA A 119 19.81 20.57 -8.36
C ALA A 119 18.45 20.15 -7.82
N VAL A 120 17.85 21.03 -7.01
CA VAL A 120 16.55 20.81 -6.39
C VAL A 120 15.64 22.01 -6.65
N ASP A 121 14.46 21.74 -7.14
CA ASP A 121 13.41 22.73 -7.42
C ASP A 121 12.30 22.61 -6.38
N VAL A 122 12.10 23.65 -5.58
CA VAL A 122 11.18 23.67 -4.43
C VAL A 122 10.00 24.58 -4.77
N ALA A 123 8.82 24.01 -4.86
CA ALA A 123 7.60 24.78 -5.04
C ALA A 123 6.67 24.58 -3.83
N ILE A 124 6.30 25.66 -3.16
CA ILE A 124 5.39 25.67 -2.03
C ILE A 124 4.00 26.05 -2.50
N HIS A 125 3.03 25.23 -2.14
CA HIS A 125 1.63 25.43 -2.51
C HIS A 125 0.75 25.69 -1.28
N GLU A 126 -0.21 26.58 -1.48
CA GLU A 126 -1.30 26.81 -0.53
C GLU A 126 -2.28 25.63 -0.50
N PRO A 127 -3.01 25.47 0.60
CA PRO A 127 -4.16 24.58 0.66
C PRO A 127 -5.18 24.90 -0.43
N SER A 128 -5.76 23.89 -1.04
CA SER A 128 -6.82 24.09 -2.04
C SER A 128 -8.08 24.71 -1.38
N LYS A 129 -8.75 25.64 -2.08
CA LYS A 129 -9.93 26.37 -1.58
C LYS A 129 -11.08 25.49 -1.04
N GLY A 130 -11.15 24.24 -1.42
CA GLY A 130 -12.17 23.30 -0.93
C GLY A 130 -11.61 22.19 -0.05
N GLY A 131 -10.34 22.27 0.36
CA GLY A 131 -9.65 21.28 1.19
C GLY A 131 -9.48 21.74 2.64
N ASP A 132 -8.68 20.98 3.39
CA ASP A 132 -8.22 21.41 4.71
C ASP A 132 -7.27 22.62 4.52
N ASN A 133 -7.63 23.76 5.14
CA ASN A 133 -6.86 24.99 5.06
C ASN A 133 -5.47 24.90 5.73
N ARG A 134 -5.20 23.81 6.43
CA ARG A 134 -3.91 23.50 7.05
C ARG A 134 -2.98 22.69 6.14
N ASN A 135 -3.45 22.25 4.97
CA ASN A 135 -2.69 21.40 4.05
C ASN A 135 -1.66 22.20 3.22
N HIS A 136 -0.78 22.94 3.92
CA HIS A 136 0.39 23.52 3.30
C HIS A 136 1.37 22.42 2.92
N HIS A 137 1.89 22.44 1.68
CA HIS A 137 2.78 21.39 1.22
C HIS A 137 3.83 21.94 0.24
N ALA A 138 4.95 21.24 0.19
CA ALA A 138 6.00 21.54 -0.78
C ALA A 138 6.20 20.37 -1.73
N HIS A 139 6.38 20.70 -2.99
CA HIS A 139 6.88 19.81 -4.03
C HIS A 139 8.38 20.09 -4.21
N ILE A 140 9.19 19.10 -3.89
CA ILE A 140 10.65 19.18 -3.94
C ILE A 140 11.11 18.22 -5.03
N MET A 141 11.42 18.76 -6.20
CA MET A 141 11.89 18.01 -7.36
C MET A 141 13.42 18.08 -7.42
N ARG A 142 14.08 16.92 -7.51
CA ARG A 142 15.52 16.90 -7.74
C ARG A 142 15.89 16.24 -9.07
N THR A 143 17.04 16.63 -9.61
CA THR A 143 17.62 15.94 -10.75
C THR A 143 18.07 14.53 -10.34
N THR A 144 18.12 13.61 -11.30
CA THR A 144 18.61 12.24 -11.11
C THR A 144 20.11 12.10 -11.33
N ARG A 145 20.76 13.23 -11.65
CA ARG A 145 22.18 13.34 -11.98
C ARG A 145 22.82 14.53 -11.29
N LYS A 146 24.12 14.47 -11.13
CA LYS A 146 24.93 15.59 -10.60
C LYS A 146 24.92 16.77 -11.57
N VAL A 147 24.95 17.97 -10.99
CA VAL A 147 25.15 19.21 -11.76
C VAL A 147 26.64 19.38 -12.01
N GLU A 148 27.03 19.50 -13.28
CA GLU A 148 28.42 19.69 -13.71
C GLU A 148 28.53 20.93 -14.63
N ALA A 149 29.74 21.34 -14.95
CA ALA A 149 29.98 22.62 -15.64
C ALA A 149 29.20 22.77 -16.96
N GLU A 150 29.10 21.71 -17.75
CA GLU A 150 28.50 21.73 -19.09
C GLU A 150 27.14 21.05 -19.17
N GLY A 151 26.53 20.68 -18.04
CA GLY A 151 25.24 19.98 -18.02
C GLY A 151 25.11 19.01 -16.86
N LEU A 152 24.19 18.06 -16.99
CA LEU A 152 24.00 16.99 -16.01
C LEU A 152 24.92 15.80 -16.29
N GLY A 153 25.81 15.50 -15.35
CA GLY A 153 26.83 14.47 -15.46
C GLY A 153 26.42 13.09 -14.93
N ALA A 154 27.21 12.57 -14.00
CA ALA A 154 27.01 11.23 -13.47
C ALA A 154 25.67 11.03 -12.77
N LYS A 155 25.07 9.85 -12.92
CA LYS A 155 23.84 9.49 -12.21
C LYS A 155 24.10 9.39 -10.71
N LEU A 156 23.17 9.94 -9.92
CA LEU A 156 23.27 9.91 -8.46
C LEU A 156 23.32 8.48 -7.94
N ASP A 157 24.05 8.25 -6.87
CA ASP A 157 24.18 6.91 -6.27
C ASP A 157 22.83 6.36 -5.83
N THR A 158 21.96 7.21 -5.31
CA THR A 158 20.59 6.88 -4.92
C THR A 158 19.68 6.46 -6.09
N GLU A 159 20.08 6.73 -7.35
CA GLU A 159 19.35 6.36 -8.56
C GLU A 159 19.95 5.15 -9.29
N LYS A 160 21.10 4.63 -8.85
CA LYS A 160 21.74 3.46 -9.45
C LYS A 160 20.94 2.18 -9.15
N ALA A 161 20.99 1.23 -10.08
CA ALA A 161 20.37 -0.08 -9.91
C ALA A 161 21.06 -0.87 -8.77
N GLY A 162 20.29 -1.72 -8.09
CA GLY A 162 20.80 -2.60 -7.01
C GLY A 162 20.98 -1.94 -5.64
N ARG A 163 20.77 -0.62 -5.52
CA ARG A 163 20.84 0.06 -4.23
C ARG A 163 19.62 -0.26 -3.36
N ASN A 164 19.82 -0.30 -2.05
CA ASN A 164 18.76 -0.46 -1.07
C ASN A 164 17.95 0.85 -0.92
N ARG A 165 17.02 1.07 -1.85
CA ARG A 165 16.17 2.27 -1.87
C ARG A 165 15.26 2.40 -0.66
N THR A 166 14.96 1.31 0.02
CA THR A 166 14.14 1.33 1.24
C THR A 166 14.87 2.01 2.38
N ALA A 167 16.16 1.67 2.58
CA ALA A 167 16.97 2.33 3.60
C ALA A 167 17.22 3.81 3.29
N ASP A 168 17.49 4.15 2.01
CA ASP A 168 17.65 5.53 1.58
C ASP A 168 16.36 6.35 1.82
N LEU A 169 15.21 5.77 1.51
CA LEU A 169 13.92 6.43 1.74
C LEU A 169 13.63 6.63 3.23
N GLU A 170 13.95 5.64 4.04
CA GLU A 170 13.76 5.74 5.49
C GLU A 170 14.66 6.81 6.11
N ALA A 171 15.92 6.91 5.68
CA ALA A 171 16.83 7.97 6.10
C ALA A 171 16.30 9.38 5.71
N VAL A 172 15.77 9.52 4.50
CA VAL A 172 15.16 10.77 4.02
C VAL A 172 13.92 11.13 4.85
N ARG A 173 13.09 10.16 5.18
CA ARG A 173 11.90 10.34 6.03
C ARG A 173 12.26 10.76 7.46
N ALA A 174 13.25 10.08 8.04
CA ALA A 174 13.76 10.42 9.36
C ALA A 174 14.29 11.86 9.39
N ARG A 175 15.12 12.22 8.39
CA ARG A 175 15.70 13.56 8.33
C ARG A 175 14.65 14.66 8.18
N TRP A 176 13.62 14.44 7.36
CA TRP A 176 12.50 15.38 7.25
C TRP A 176 11.75 15.57 8.57
N ALA A 177 11.53 14.49 9.34
CA ALA A 177 10.90 14.58 10.65
C ALA A 177 11.78 15.35 11.65
N GLU A 178 13.10 15.12 11.66
CA GLU A 178 14.06 15.83 12.52
C GLU A 178 14.06 17.34 12.25
N LEU A 179 14.23 17.75 10.98
CA LEU A 179 14.21 19.16 10.58
C LEU A 179 12.87 19.83 10.94
N THR A 180 11.78 19.12 10.71
CA THR A 180 10.45 19.62 11.07
C THR A 180 10.32 19.86 12.56
N ASN A 181 10.76 18.88 13.39
CA ASN A 181 10.70 18.99 14.84
C ASN A 181 11.66 20.07 15.39
N GLU A 182 12.81 20.22 14.76
CA GLU A 182 13.74 21.29 15.11
C GLU A 182 13.12 22.66 14.83
N ARG A 183 12.53 22.85 13.66
CA ARG A 183 11.86 24.10 13.29
C ARG A 183 10.67 24.42 14.20
N LEU A 184 9.87 23.43 14.56
CA LEU A 184 8.76 23.59 15.50
C LEU A 184 9.27 24.06 16.88
N ARG A 185 10.34 23.43 17.41
CA ARG A 185 10.95 23.84 18.67
C ARG A 185 11.52 25.27 18.64
N GLN A 186 12.17 25.67 17.54
CA GLN A 186 12.69 27.02 17.36
C GLN A 186 11.60 28.09 17.44
N HIS A 187 10.36 27.72 17.07
CA HIS A 187 9.18 28.59 17.16
C HIS A 187 8.36 28.39 18.43
N GLY A 188 8.85 27.67 19.42
CA GLY A 188 8.14 27.45 20.70
C GLY A 188 6.93 26.52 20.58
N ILE A 189 6.85 25.70 19.54
CA ILE A 189 5.75 24.78 19.30
C ILE A 189 6.13 23.39 19.83
N GLU A 190 5.40 22.90 20.85
CA GLU A 190 5.68 21.62 21.51
C GLU A 190 5.28 20.38 20.69
N THR A 191 4.42 20.57 19.66
CA THR A 191 3.98 19.45 18.81
C THR A 191 5.15 18.87 18.05
N THR A 192 5.21 17.55 17.97
CA THR A 192 6.23 16.80 17.21
C THR A 192 5.60 15.91 16.14
N VAL A 193 6.40 15.58 15.13
CA VAL A 193 6.06 14.60 14.09
C VAL A 193 7.02 13.42 14.14
N ASP A 194 6.55 12.25 13.73
CA ASP A 194 7.36 11.02 13.64
C ASP A 194 7.13 10.38 12.27
N HIS A 195 8.23 9.96 11.62
CA HIS A 195 8.20 9.34 10.30
C HIS A 195 7.80 7.85 10.33
N ARG A 196 7.91 7.22 11.50
CA ARG A 196 7.63 5.79 11.68
C ARG A 196 6.13 5.51 11.62
N SER A 197 5.77 4.28 11.28
CA SER A 197 4.37 3.84 11.38
C SER A 197 3.86 3.91 12.83
N LEU A 198 2.55 4.07 13.02
CA LEU A 198 1.95 4.10 14.36
C LEU A 198 2.31 2.85 15.17
N LYS A 199 2.33 1.69 14.53
CA LYS A 199 2.76 0.43 15.16
C LYS A 199 4.22 0.49 15.63
N ALA A 200 5.13 1.05 14.84
CA ALA A 200 6.54 1.21 15.21
C ALA A 200 6.76 2.26 16.31
N GLN A 201 5.80 3.19 16.46
CA GLN A 201 5.76 4.17 17.56
C GLN A 201 5.16 3.59 18.84
N GLY A 202 4.61 2.36 18.82
CA GLY A 202 3.87 1.77 19.94
C GLY A 202 2.48 2.37 20.16
N ILE A 203 1.95 3.08 19.16
CA ILE A 203 0.63 3.71 19.23
C ILE A 203 -0.41 2.74 18.68
N ASP A 204 -1.29 2.28 19.56
CA ASP A 204 -2.41 1.40 19.21
C ASP A 204 -3.59 2.22 18.68
N ARG A 205 -3.42 2.71 17.46
CA ARG A 205 -4.45 3.45 16.72
C ARG A 205 -4.36 3.08 15.24
N GLU A 206 -5.52 2.90 14.62
CA GLU A 206 -5.59 2.67 13.18
C GLU A 206 -5.04 3.86 12.38
N PRO A 207 -4.20 3.60 11.37
CA PRO A 207 -3.73 4.64 10.49
C PRO A 207 -4.88 5.20 9.63
N THR A 208 -4.87 6.51 9.42
CA THR A 208 -5.81 7.15 8.49
C THR A 208 -5.46 6.78 7.05
N GLN A 209 -6.48 6.52 6.23
CA GLN A 209 -6.29 6.22 4.82
C GLN A 209 -6.53 7.47 3.96
N HIS A 210 -5.60 7.74 3.05
CA HIS A 210 -5.77 8.80 2.06
C HIS A 210 -6.75 8.36 0.96
N LEU A 211 -7.90 9.03 0.88
CA LEU A 211 -8.95 8.69 -0.08
C LEU A 211 -8.56 9.00 -1.54
N GLY A 212 -7.70 9.98 -1.73
CA GLY A 212 -7.26 10.44 -3.04
C GLY A 212 -8.15 11.55 -3.62
N PRO A 213 -7.66 12.26 -4.64
CA PRO A 213 -8.35 13.45 -5.18
C PRO A 213 -9.72 13.12 -5.79
N THR A 214 -9.85 11.97 -6.46
CA THR A 214 -11.10 11.56 -7.10
C THR A 214 -12.22 11.31 -6.10
N ALA A 215 -11.95 10.52 -5.05
CA ALA A 215 -12.94 10.25 -4.00
C ALA A 215 -13.34 11.55 -3.27
N THR A 216 -12.36 12.35 -2.91
CA THR A 216 -12.60 13.66 -2.27
C THR A 216 -13.39 14.62 -3.16
N ALA A 217 -13.13 14.64 -4.48
CA ALA A 217 -13.89 15.46 -5.43
C ALA A 217 -15.35 15.00 -5.57
N ILE A 218 -15.61 13.69 -5.56
CA ILE A 218 -16.95 13.11 -5.57
C ILE A 218 -17.70 13.55 -4.30
N GLU A 219 -17.09 13.38 -3.13
CA GLU A 219 -17.69 13.76 -1.85
C GLU A 219 -18.06 15.26 -1.79
N ARG A 220 -17.16 16.14 -2.25
CA ARG A 220 -17.44 17.58 -2.32
C ARG A 220 -18.59 17.94 -3.27
N ARG A 221 -18.67 17.26 -4.42
CA ARG A 221 -19.69 17.54 -5.43
C ARG A 221 -21.06 17.01 -5.06
N THR A 222 -21.12 15.84 -4.44
CA THR A 222 -22.38 15.12 -4.17
C THR A 222 -22.87 15.26 -2.73
N GLY A 223 -21.99 15.65 -1.79
CA GLY A 223 -22.27 15.59 -0.36
C GLY A 223 -22.39 14.18 0.22
N GLN A 224 -22.12 13.14 -0.59
CA GLN A 224 -22.21 11.74 -0.19
C GLN A 224 -20.83 11.14 -0.05
N SER A 225 -20.68 10.20 0.88
CA SER A 225 -19.44 9.45 1.06
C SER A 225 -19.11 8.66 -0.20
N SER A 226 -17.86 8.74 -0.62
CA SER A 226 -17.34 7.93 -1.73
C SER A 226 -17.31 6.45 -1.35
N ARG A 227 -17.41 5.56 -2.35
CA ARG A 227 -17.31 4.12 -2.12
C ARG A 227 -16.05 3.76 -1.32
N LYS A 228 -14.93 4.37 -1.66
CA LYS A 228 -13.66 4.15 -0.96
C LYS A 228 -13.70 4.56 0.53
N ARG A 229 -14.47 5.59 0.88
CA ARG A 229 -14.70 5.95 2.28
C ARG A 229 -15.58 4.94 2.98
N LEU A 230 -16.68 4.52 2.33
CA LEU A 230 -17.59 3.54 2.89
C LEU A 230 -16.88 2.20 3.16
N ASP A 231 -16.07 1.73 2.21
CA ASP A 231 -15.27 0.51 2.36
C ASP A 231 -14.30 0.65 3.55
N PHE A 232 -13.60 1.80 3.66
CA PHE A 232 -12.69 2.07 4.79
C PHE A 232 -13.42 2.15 6.14
N ASP A 233 -14.54 2.85 6.20
CA ASP A 233 -15.33 3.00 7.43
C ASP A 233 -15.91 1.65 7.87
N GLN A 234 -16.30 0.78 6.92
CA GLN A 234 -16.73 -0.59 7.20
C GLN A 234 -15.58 -1.42 7.76
N ASP A 235 -14.40 -1.42 7.14
CA ASP A 235 -13.22 -2.13 7.62
C ASP A 235 -12.84 -1.71 9.05
N VAL A 236 -12.90 -0.40 9.34
CA VAL A 236 -12.63 0.15 10.68
C VAL A 236 -13.68 -0.33 11.69
N ALA A 237 -14.97 -0.28 11.32
CA ALA A 237 -16.06 -0.74 12.19
C ALA A 237 -15.95 -2.24 12.52
N GLU A 238 -15.60 -3.06 11.54
CA GLU A 238 -15.38 -4.50 11.73
C GLU A 238 -14.21 -4.77 12.69
N ARG A 239 -13.08 -4.09 12.52
CA ARG A 239 -11.91 -4.22 13.41
C ARG A 239 -12.20 -3.75 14.82
N LEU A 240 -12.90 -2.61 14.98
CA LEU A 240 -13.31 -2.11 16.30
C LEU A 240 -14.26 -3.09 16.99
N THR A 241 -15.16 -3.72 16.25
CA THR A 241 -16.08 -4.74 16.78
C THR A 241 -15.30 -5.98 17.24
N GLN A 242 -14.31 -6.42 16.46
CA GLN A 242 -13.43 -7.54 16.84
C GLN A 242 -12.58 -7.19 18.07
N ALA A 243 -11.99 -6.00 18.11
CA ALA A 243 -11.19 -5.53 19.24
C ALA A 243 -12.02 -5.43 20.54
N LYS A 244 -13.27 -4.93 20.43
CA LYS A 244 -14.20 -4.89 21.55
C LYS A 244 -14.55 -6.27 22.07
N LYS A 245 -14.85 -7.23 21.20
CA LYS A 245 -15.08 -8.64 21.58
C LYS A 245 -13.88 -9.26 22.27
N ALA A 246 -12.66 -9.01 21.75
CA ALA A 246 -11.43 -9.48 22.38
C ALA A 246 -11.24 -8.89 23.78
N GLY A 247 -11.46 -7.58 23.96
CA GLY A 247 -11.39 -6.90 25.26
C GLY A 247 -12.47 -7.37 26.24
N GLU A 248 -13.67 -7.69 25.77
CA GLU A 248 -14.73 -8.29 26.60
C GLU A 248 -14.34 -9.69 27.09
N LEU A 249 -13.75 -10.53 26.21
CA LEU A 249 -13.24 -11.84 26.58
C LEU A 249 -12.07 -11.76 27.57
N GLU A 250 -11.19 -10.80 27.40
CA GLU A 250 -10.07 -10.57 28.32
C GLU A 250 -10.56 -10.12 29.70
N ARG A 251 -11.55 -9.23 29.77
CA ARG A 251 -12.19 -8.81 31.02
C ARG A 251 -12.91 -9.96 31.72
N LEU A 252 -13.61 -10.82 30.97
CA LEU A 252 -14.24 -12.03 31.49
C LEU A 252 -13.16 -13.00 32.05
N GLY A 253 -12.04 -13.17 31.34
CA GLY A 253 -10.89 -13.93 31.82
C GLY A 253 -10.35 -13.38 33.14
N GLN A 254 -10.11 -12.06 33.21
CA GLN A 254 -9.63 -11.42 34.46
C GLN A 254 -10.65 -11.51 35.62
N VAL A 255 -11.94 -11.43 35.35
CA VAL A 255 -12.99 -11.59 36.37
C VAL A 255 -13.02 -13.04 36.88
N LEU A 256 -12.89 -14.02 35.98
CA LEU A 256 -12.79 -15.44 36.33
C LEU A 256 -11.51 -15.69 37.14
N GLU A 257 -10.36 -15.17 36.73
CA GLU A 257 -9.11 -15.30 37.48
C GLU A 257 -9.19 -14.67 38.89
N ARG A 258 -9.87 -13.52 39.04
CA ARG A 258 -10.09 -12.87 40.34
C ARG A 258 -11.14 -13.59 41.22
N SER A 259 -12.06 -14.34 40.62
CA SER A 259 -13.07 -15.11 41.35
C SER A 259 -12.54 -16.46 41.83
N ILE A 260 -11.37 -16.91 41.32
CA ILE A 260 -10.73 -18.15 41.72
C ILE A 260 -9.87 -17.87 42.96
N LEU A 261 -10.48 -17.75 44.10
CA LEU A 261 -9.84 -17.92 45.40
C LEU A 261 -9.75 -19.42 45.68
N ASP A 262 -8.55 -19.97 45.40
CA ASP A 262 -8.10 -21.30 45.84
C ASP A 262 -8.84 -22.52 45.22
N LEU A 263 -8.77 -22.63 43.88
CA LEU A 263 -9.33 -23.80 43.18
C LEU A 263 -8.32 -24.32 42.12
N SER A 264 -7.23 -24.95 42.61
CA SER A 264 -6.25 -25.59 41.71
C SER A 264 -6.86 -26.70 40.84
N GLY A 265 -7.94 -27.34 41.27
CA GLY A 265 -8.70 -28.33 40.49
C GLY A 265 -9.50 -27.71 39.35
N ASP A 266 -10.11 -26.53 39.55
CA ASP A 266 -10.93 -25.87 38.53
C ASP A 266 -10.10 -25.17 37.44
N ILE A 267 -8.87 -24.74 37.78
CA ILE A 267 -7.91 -24.22 36.78
C ILE A 267 -7.49 -25.34 35.81
N GLU A 268 -7.30 -26.56 36.32
CA GLU A 268 -6.94 -27.71 35.52
C GLU A 268 -8.10 -28.18 34.64
N ALA A 269 -9.33 -28.15 35.16
CA ALA A 269 -10.55 -28.42 34.40
C ALA A 269 -10.77 -27.41 33.29
N ALA A 270 -10.59 -26.11 33.57
CA ALA A 270 -10.71 -25.04 32.56
C ALA A 270 -9.61 -25.11 31.49
N LYS A 271 -8.37 -25.46 31.84
CA LYS A 271 -7.30 -25.75 30.90
C LYS A 271 -7.64 -26.91 29.98
N ASN A 272 -8.16 -27.99 30.54
CA ASN A 272 -8.56 -29.18 29.79
C ASN A 272 -9.73 -28.92 28.86
N GLN A 273 -10.72 -28.15 29.30
CA GLN A 273 -11.82 -27.72 28.44
C GLN A 273 -11.30 -26.89 27.26
N ARG A 274 -10.38 -25.95 27.47
CA ARG A 274 -9.73 -25.17 26.37
C ARG A 274 -8.96 -26.06 25.40
N ILE A 275 -8.25 -27.08 25.91
CA ILE A 275 -7.53 -28.02 25.06
C ILE A 275 -8.51 -28.83 24.20
N GLN A 276 -9.64 -29.27 24.78
CA GLN A 276 -10.69 -29.99 24.04
C GLN A 276 -11.35 -29.09 22.96
N GLU A 277 -11.68 -27.84 23.30
CA GLU A 277 -12.24 -26.88 22.35
C GLU A 277 -11.27 -26.60 21.19
N GLN A 278 -9.98 -26.44 21.47
CA GLN A 278 -8.95 -26.27 20.44
C GLN A 278 -8.80 -27.50 19.55
N ALA A 279 -8.84 -28.71 20.15
CA ALA A 279 -8.79 -29.97 19.41
C ALA A 279 -10.01 -30.12 18.48
N ALA A 280 -11.21 -29.83 19.00
CA ALA A 280 -12.45 -29.86 18.21
C ALA A 280 -12.42 -28.85 17.04
N GLU A 281 -11.93 -27.64 17.29
CA GLU A 281 -11.78 -26.62 16.23
C GLU A 281 -10.75 -27.01 15.16
N LEU A 282 -9.61 -27.61 15.58
CA LEU A 282 -8.61 -28.11 14.62
C LEU A 282 -9.18 -29.26 13.78
N HIS A 283 -9.94 -30.16 14.41
CA HIS A 283 -10.60 -31.27 13.70
C HIS A 283 -11.64 -30.75 12.69
N LYS A 284 -12.48 -29.80 13.11
CA LYS A 284 -13.45 -29.13 12.24
C LYS A 284 -12.78 -28.45 11.05
N ARG A 285 -11.73 -27.66 11.26
CA ARG A 285 -10.96 -27.01 10.19
C ARG A 285 -10.32 -28.00 9.22
N ALA A 286 -9.82 -29.14 9.73
CA ALA A 286 -9.26 -30.18 8.88
C ALA A 286 -10.35 -30.82 7.99
N LEU A 287 -11.56 -31.02 8.51
CA LEU A 287 -12.69 -31.49 7.71
C LEU A 287 -13.13 -30.49 6.65
N GLU A 288 -13.32 -29.22 7.02
CA GLU A 288 -13.68 -28.15 6.11
C GLU A 288 -12.65 -27.99 4.96
N LEU A 289 -11.36 -28.04 5.28
CA LEU A 289 -10.29 -28.00 4.29
C LEU A 289 -10.34 -29.22 3.35
N SER A 290 -10.63 -30.42 3.87
CA SER A 290 -10.75 -31.64 3.07
C SER A 290 -11.95 -31.57 2.12
N GLU A 291 -13.07 -31.01 2.57
CA GLU A 291 -14.27 -30.80 1.76
C GLU A 291 -14.06 -29.78 0.64
N ALA A 292 -13.39 -28.66 0.95
CA ALA A 292 -13.03 -27.64 -0.04
C ALA A 292 -12.13 -28.23 -1.14
N GLN A 293 -11.07 -28.94 -0.76
CA GLN A 293 -10.16 -29.59 -1.72
C GLN A 293 -10.88 -30.68 -2.55
N ALA A 294 -11.81 -31.41 -1.96
CA ALA A 294 -12.62 -32.38 -2.68
C ALA A 294 -13.53 -31.68 -3.71
N GLY A 295 -14.14 -30.55 -3.34
CA GLY A 295 -14.97 -29.74 -4.23
C GLY A 295 -14.17 -29.20 -5.42
N GLU A 296 -12.98 -28.65 -5.20
CA GLU A 296 -12.10 -28.17 -6.26
C GLU A 296 -11.71 -29.28 -7.24
N ARG A 297 -11.29 -30.46 -6.72
CA ARG A 297 -10.94 -31.62 -7.56
C ARG A 297 -12.13 -32.12 -8.36
N TYR A 298 -13.32 -32.14 -7.76
CA TYR A 298 -14.55 -32.49 -8.47
C TYR A 298 -14.84 -31.52 -9.62
N ALA A 299 -14.78 -30.21 -9.37
CA ALA A 299 -14.99 -29.19 -10.39
C ALA A 299 -13.98 -29.32 -11.55
N GLN A 300 -12.72 -29.61 -11.25
CA GLN A 300 -11.69 -29.84 -12.27
C GLN A 300 -11.93 -31.12 -13.06
N ALA A 301 -12.32 -32.22 -12.39
CA ALA A 301 -12.65 -33.49 -13.05
C ALA A 301 -13.86 -33.32 -13.98
N LEU A 302 -14.90 -32.61 -13.52
CA LEU A 302 -16.07 -32.29 -14.33
C LEU A 302 -15.71 -31.51 -15.59
N LYS A 303 -14.84 -30.51 -15.45
CA LYS A 303 -14.33 -29.71 -16.58
C LYS A 303 -13.56 -30.58 -17.58
N ASN A 304 -12.73 -31.48 -17.10
CA ASN A 304 -11.96 -32.39 -17.97
C ASN A 304 -12.88 -33.34 -18.71
N VAL A 305 -13.84 -33.99 -18.04
CA VAL A 305 -14.84 -34.89 -18.67
C VAL A 305 -15.65 -34.15 -19.73
N THR A 306 -16.09 -32.93 -19.42
CA THR A 306 -16.83 -32.11 -20.38
C THR A 306 -15.97 -31.80 -21.61
N THR A 307 -14.71 -31.48 -21.43
CA THR A 307 -13.77 -31.19 -22.53
C THR A 307 -13.50 -32.43 -23.38
N GLU A 308 -13.29 -33.60 -22.78
CA GLU A 308 -13.09 -34.87 -23.49
C GLU A 308 -14.33 -35.30 -24.26
N THR A 309 -15.51 -35.18 -23.67
CA THR A 309 -16.79 -35.49 -24.34
C THR A 309 -17.03 -34.60 -25.55
N LEU A 310 -16.65 -33.32 -25.49
CA LEU A 310 -16.73 -32.38 -26.59
C LEU A 310 -15.73 -32.65 -27.72
N ALA A 311 -14.55 -33.20 -27.39
CA ALA A 311 -13.52 -33.56 -28.35
C ALA A 311 -13.87 -34.82 -29.19
N THR A 312 -14.81 -35.64 -28.71
CA THR A 312 -15.21 -36.91 -29.35
C THR A 312 -16.39 -36.80 -30.28
N VAL A 313 -17.00 -35.63 -30.49
CA VAL A 313 -18.14 -35.43 -31.41
C VAL A 313 -17.63 -35.29 -32.86
N PRO A 314 -17.83 -36.30 -33.73
CA PRO A 314 -17.39 -36.21 -35.12
C PRO A 314 -18.40 -35.47 -36.00
N GLY A 315 -17.89 -34.55 -36.82
CA GLY A 315 -18.62 -33.97 -37.94
C GLY A 315 -18.89 -32.46 -37.84
N LEU A 316 -18.69 -31.78 -38.95
CA LEU A 316 -18.94 -30.36 -39.17
C LEU A 316 -20.45 -30.05 -39.12
N LEU A 317 -20.99 -29.77 -37.94
CA LEU A 317 -22.33 -29.23 -37.78
C LEU A 317 -22.31 -27.69 -37.84
N PRO A 318 -23.34 -27.03 -38.31
CA PRO A 318 -23.46 -25.57 -38.26
C PRO A 318 -23.26 -25.06 -36.84
N ALA A 319 -22.54 -23.95 -36.67
CA ALA A 319 -22.12 -23.43 -35.38
C ALA A 319 -23.23 -23.33 -34.31
N GLN A 320 -24.48 -23.07 -34.75
CA GLN A 320 -25.64 -23.05 -33.84
C GLN A 320 -26.07 -24.45 -33.38
N ALA A 321 -25.96 -25.47 -34.23
CA ALA A 321 -26.28 -26.87 -33.89
C ALA A 321 -25.20 -27.41 -32.92
N ILE A 322 -23.93 -27.12 -33.18
CA ILE A 322 -22.82 -27.42 -32.26
C ILE A 322 -23.10 -26.80 -30.90
N LYS A 323 -23.47 -25.50 -30.84
CA LYS A 323 -23.73 -24.82 -29.57
C LYS A 323 -24.90 -25.43 -28.79
N ARG A 324 -25.97 -25.89 -29.49
CA ARG A 324 -27.12 -26.57 -28.86
C ARG A 324 -26.73 -27.96 -28.35
N ALA A 325 -25.99 -28.72 -29.15
CA ALA A 325 -25.51 -30.05 -28.78
C ALA A 325 -24.54 -29.96 -27.56
N LEU A 326 -23.63 -28.99 -27.58
CA LEU A 326 -22.73 -28.71 -26.43
C LEU A 326 -23.50 -28.36 -25.16
N HIS A 327 -24.59 -27.58 -25.29
CA HIS A 327 -25.44 -27.23 -24.15
C HIS A 327 -26.19 -28.43 -23.61
N GLN A 328 -26.70 -29.31 -24.48
CA GLN A 328 -27.42 -30.53 -24.11
C GLN A 328 -26.47 -31.55 -23.43
N VAL A 329 -25.33 -31.82 -24.06
CA VAL A 329 -24.28 -32.69 -23.46
C VAL A 329 -23.80 -32.16 -22.15
N GLY A 330 -23.57 -30.82 -22.03
CA GLY A 330 -23.20 -30.18 -20.79
C GLY A 330 -24.23 -30.41 -19.67
N LYS A 331 -25.54 -30.35 -19.97
CA LYS A 331 -26.60 -30.67 -19.01
C LYS A 331 -26.62 -32.14 -18.60
N GLU A 332 -26.46 -33.04 -19.52
CA GLU A 332 -26.42 -34.48 -19.25
C GLU A 332 -25.20 -34.87 -18.42
N VAL A 333 -24.03 -34.31 -18.74
CA VAL A 333 -22.82 -34.47 -17.97
C VAL A 333 -23.01 -33.88 -16.58
N GLN A 334 -23.65 -32.72 -16.45
CA GLN A 334 -23.91 -32.13 -15.13
C GLN A 334 -24.82 -32.99 -14.28
N ILE A 335 -25.92 -33.53 -14.86
CA ILE A 335 -26.86 -34.43 -14.16
C ILE A 335 -26.12 -35.70 -13.71
N ALA A 336 -25.35 -36.32 -14.61
CA ALA A 336 -24.58 -37.51 -14.28
C ALA A 336 -23.52 -37.21 -13.21
N ALA A 337 -22.87 -36.08 -13.31
CA ALA A 337 -21.87 -35.63 -12.33
C ALA A 337 -22.49 -35.37 -10.96
N ASP A 338 -23.68 -34.78 -10.89
CA ASP A 338 -24.40 -34.53 -9.64
C ASP A 338 -24.81 -35.83 -8.93
N GLN A 339 -25.12 -36.91 -9.72
CA GLN A 339 -25.38 -38.25 -9.17
C GLN A 339 -24.13 -38.90 -8.58
N VAL A 340 -22.94 -38.69 -9.19
CA VAL A 340 -21.68 -39.32 -8.74
C VAL A 340 -20.95 -38.44 -7.71
N ARG A 341 -21.32 -37.16 -7.60
CA ARG A 341 -20.68 -36.18 -6.73
C ARG A 341 -20.50 -36.66 -5.29
N PRO A 342 -21.52 -37.20 -4.62
CA PRO A 342 -21.35 -37.64 -3.22
C PRO A 342 -20.24 -38.70 -3.05
N VAL A 343 -20.21 -39.70 -3.96
CA VAL A 343 -19.23 -40.77 -3.96
C VAL A 343 -17.83 -40.25 -4.29
N TYR A 344 -17.73 -39.33 -5.29
CA TYR A 344 -16.48 -38.74 -5.67
C TYR A 344 -15.91 -37.86 -4.54
N VAL A 345 -16.74 -36.99 -3.96
CA VAL A 345 -16.35 -36.12 -2.84
C VAL A 345 -15.90 -36.93 -1.63
N ASP A 346 -16.62 -38.01 -1.29
CA ASP A 346 -16.22 -38.88 -0.19
C ASP A 346 -14.90 -39.60 -0.47
N THR A 347 -14.69 -40.05 -1.71
CA THR A 347 -13.43 -40.69 -2.11
C THR A 347 -12.27 -39.73 -2.03
N VAL A 348 -12.41 -38.52 -2.60
CA VAL A 348 -11.35 -37.48 -2.55
C VAL A 348 -11.11 -37.00 -1.15
N ARG A 349 -12.16 -36.85 -0.33
CA ARG A 349 -12.06 -36.52 1.09
C ARG A 349 -11.20 -37.55 1.87
N ARG A 350 -11.45 -38.87 1.66
CA ARG A 350 -10.60 -39.91 2.23
C ARG A 350 -9.15 -39.82 1.79
N GLN A 351 -8.91 -39.54 0.50
CA GLN A 351 -7.55 -39.36 -0.01
C GLN A 351 -6.84 -38.14 0.60
N VAL A 352 -7.57 -37.01 0.75
CA VAL A 352 -7.03 -35.80 1.40
C VAL A 352 -6.73 -36.03 2.86
N LEU A 353 -7.64 -36.69 3.58
CA LEU A 353 -7.44 -37.06 4.98
C LEU A 353 -6.28 -38.06 5.20
N ALA A 354 -5.98 -38.88 4.19
CA ALA A 354 -4.84 -39.80 4.22
C ALA A 354 -3.48 -39.13 3.92
N GLN A 355 -3.44 -37.87 3.48
CA GLN A 355 -2.18 -37.19 3.23
C GLN A 355 -1.35 -37.00 4.50
N PRO A 356 -0.02 -37.14 4.47
CA PRO A 356 0.82 -37.07 5.67
C PRO A 356 0.65 -35.79 6.49
N GLY A 357 0.54 -34.62 5.81
CA GLY A 357 0.31 -33.36 6.49
C GLY A 357 -1.06 -33.24 7.16
N MET A 358 -2.10 -33.86 6.61
CA MET A 358 -3.41 -33.88 7.20
C MET A 358 -3.47 -34.90 8.34
N GLN A 359 -2.81 -36.05 8.19
CA GLN A 359 -2.69 -37.07 9.27
C GLN A 359 -1.93 -36.52 10.48
N GLN A 360 -0.89 -35.73 10.27
CA GLN A 360 -0.18 -35.06 11.36
C GLN A 360 -1.09 -34.09 12.13
N ARG A 361 -1.94 -33.32 11.43
CA ARG A 361 -2.90 -32.42 12.08
C ARG A 361 -3.96 -33.14 12.86
N LEU A 362 -4.48 -34.24 12.32
CA LEU A 362 -5.45 -35.11 13.02
C LEU A 362 -4.82 -35.82 14.22
N ALA A 363 -3.59 -36.30 14.07
CA ALA A 363 -2.86 -36.92 15.18
C ALA A 363 -2.60 -35.91 16.31
N HIS A 364 -2.21 -34.69 15.96
CA HIS A 364 -2.02 -33.61 16.94
C HIS A 364 -3.34 -33.24 17.65
N ALA A 365 -4.44 -33.14 16.91
CA ALA A 365 -5.75 -32.90 17.51
C ALA A 365 -6.18 -34.04 18.47
N ALA A 366 -5.98 -35.30 18.07
CA ALA A 366 -6.26 -36.44 18.89
C ALA A 366 -5.36 -36.53 20.17
N GLU A 367 -4.08 -36.11 20.03
CA GLU A 367 -3.17 -36.02 21.18
C GLU A 367 -3.63 -34.95 22.19
N LEU A 368 -4.07 -33.77 21.69
CA LEU A 368 -4.62 -32.72 22.53
C LEU A 368 -5.91 -33.17 23.24
N GLU A 369 -6.77 -33.89 22.53
CA GLU A 369 -8.02 -34.42 23.06
C GLU A 369 -7.75 -35.50 24.16
N ALA A 370 -6.80 -36.43 23.92
CA ALA A 370 -6.37 -37.43 24.88
C ALA A 370 -5.75 -36.81 26.15
N ARG A 371 -4.94 -35.76 25.98
CA ARG A 371 -4.39 -34.99 27.12
C ARG A 371 -5.48 -34.33 27.94
N GLY A 372 -6.51 -33.76 27.28
CA GLY A 372 -7.66 -33.19 27.96
C GLY A 372 -8.46 -34.20 28.76
N GLN A 373 -8.66 -35.41 28.22
CA GLN A 373 -9.38 -36.49 28.90
C GLN A 373 -8.57 -37.11 30.05
N ALA A 374 -7.26 -37.27 29.90
CA ALA A 374 -6.39 -37.85 30.95
C ALA A 374 -6.27 -36.96 32.20
N THR A 375 -6.58 -35.70 32.10
CA THR A 375 -6.53 -34.73 33.22
C THR A 375 -7.90 -34.60 33.92
N LEU A 376 -8.97 -35.16 33.33
CA LEU A 376 -10.32 -35.22 33.90
C LEU A 376 -10.60 -36.56 34.66
N ALA A 377 -9.74 -37.56 34.51
CA ALA A 377 -9.75 -38.83 35.24
C ALA A 377 -8.77 -38.80 36.43
#